data_944ce5d67c878448e05a2886c3dbdee3
#
_entry.id   944ce5d67c878448e05a2886c3dbdee3
#
_cell.length_a   1.000
_cell.length_b   1.000
_cell.length_c   1.000
_cell.angle_alpha   90.00
_cell.angle_beta   90.00
_cell.angle_gamma   90.00
#
_symmetry.space_group_name_H-M   'P 1'
#
loop_
_entity.id
_entity.type
_entity.pdbx_description
1 polymer ?
#
loop_
_entity_poly.entity_id
_entity_poly.type
_entity_poly.pdbx_seq_one_letter_code
_entity_poly.pdbx_strand_id
1 'polypeptide(L)'
;GTLVVSYIGYKAQEVIIKGRNLVKVVLQEDSEILDEVVVVGYGTQKKATLTGAVSVIDADETLKGRATTNVATSLQGTIPGLTITRTTSRPTEDPTLSLRGGISTNDNKPLILIDGSEAYTWELNTINPNDIENISVLKDASASIYGARAAGGVILITTKRGKAERLTVTYNGAVTANFQGKRYPAATGSEWAKMMLSAAHEDINGSVWSIMDFTEDEFKRVANNEAFDWTTKSGIKYRIDPLNAYQPDYVYGTTWSHNHNLSISGGSEKIQTKTSIGFADDRSIIKVTYDGQKKYNFRNNTDFKLGDYVKLATNIAYDNRYKNVPSKGIGFGLQDFYVFPLYTEDGTKYYDNFGGNNVLAHLTEAGRTKNKFDSFRLGGKIDIDLSFLHSSLKGLSISAKANVRQDHTNWRTINKTIQMYDYYTGEVTNNAQT
;
A
#
# COMPACT_ATOMS: atom_id res chain seq x y z
N GLY A 1 48.27 -15.27 -18.28
CA GLY A 1 46.85 -14.96 -18.09
C GLY A 1 46.31 -15.57 -16.85
N THR A 2 45.24 -15.01 -16.29
CA THR A 2 44.50 -15.55 -15.16
C THR A 2 43.25 -16.22 -15.66
N LEU A 3 42.97 -17.44 -15.22
CA LEU A 3 41.75 -18.18 -15.52
C LEU A 3 40.84 -18.09 -14.29
N VAL A 4 39.61 -17.63 -14.49
CA VAL A 4 38.57 -17.65 -13.46
C VAL A 4 37.71 -18.88 -13.71
N VAL A 5 37.64 -19.78 -12.75
CA VAL A 5 36.80 -20.98 -12.79
C VAL A 5 35.68 -20.82 -11.77
N SER A 6 34.43 -20.89 -12.22
CA SER A 6 33.24 -20.83 -11.38
C SER A 6 32.29 -21.97 -11.72
N TYR A 7 31.66 -22.54 -10.69
CA TYR A 7 30.62 -23.55 -10.82
C TYR A 7 29.53 -23.29 -9.78
N ILE A 8 28.30 -23.57 -10.10
CA ILE A 8 27.15 -23.34 -9.19
C ILE A 8 27.35 -24.16 -7.90
N GLY A 9 27.32 -23.51 -6.75
CA GLY A 9 27.54 -24.14 -5.45
C GLY A 9 29.00 -24.18 -5.00
N TYR A 10 29.94 -23.57 -5.75
CA TYR A 10 31.35 -23.51 -5.43
C TYR A 10 31.89 -22.08 -5.48
N LYS A 11 32.87 -21.76 -4.64
CA LYS A 11 33.56 -20.46 -4.67
C LYS A 11 34.34 -20.29 -5.95
N ALA A 12 34.15 -19.18 -6.64
CA ALA A 12 34.93 -18.86 -7.82
C ALA A 12 36.41 -18.75 -7.47
N GLN A 13 37.29 -19.44 -8.22
CA GLN A 13 38.71 -19.47 -7.97
C GLN A 13 39.51 -18.91 -9.16
N GLU A 14 40.39 -17.97 -8.86
CA GLU A 14 41.31 -17.41 -9.86
C GLU A 14 42.63 -18.20 -9.87
N VAL A 15 43.02 -18.72 -11.00
CA VAL A 15 44.23 -19.49 -11.19
C VAL A 15 45.11 -18.87 -12.26
N ILE A 16 46.37 -18.58 -11.91
CA ILE A 16 47.34 -17.98 -12.82
C ILE A 16 47.93 -19.06 -13.75
N ILE A 17 47.72 -18.95 -15.04
CA ILE A 17 48.24 -19.84 -16.07
C ILE A 17 49.64 -19.36 -16.48
N LYS A 18 50.70 -19.79 -15.81
CA LYS A 18 52.07 -19.46 -16.18
C LYS A 18 52.60 -20.45 -17.24
N GLY A 19 52.00 -20.49 -18.45
CA GLY A 19 52.47 -21.37 -19.53
C GLY A 19 52.26 -22.89 -19.28
N ARG A 20 51.35 -23.26 -18.38
CA ARG A 20 51.05 -24.68 -18.08
C ARG A 20 49.95 -25.15 -19.04
N ASN A 21 50.17 -26.33 -19.65
CA ASN A 21 49.20 -26.95 -20.55
C ASN A 21 48.09 -27.71 -19.83
N LEU A 22 48.22 -27.97 -18.53
CA LEU A 22 47.25 -28.62 -17.67
C LEU A 22 47.20 -27.90 -16.30
N VAL A 23 46.01 -27.45 -15.91
CA VAL A 23 45.77 -26.80 -14.63
C VAL A 23 44.66 -27.58 -13.93
N LYS A 24 44.98 -28.21 -12.80
CA LYS A 24 43.98 -28.86 -11.95
C LYS A 24 43.44 -27.81 -10.96
N VAL A 25 42.16 -27.53 -11.02
CA VAL A 25 41.47 -26.62 -10.10
C VAL A 25 40.56 -27.45 -9.23
N VAL A 26 40.70 -27.31 -7.91
CA VAL A 26 39.83 -27.94 -6.92
C VAL A 26 38.95 -26.82 -6.35
N LEU A 27 37.69 -26.77 -6.79
CA LEU A 27 36.75 -25.81 -6.26
C LEU A 27 36.30 -26.19 -4.87
N GLN A 28 36.28 -25.22 -3.97
CA GLN A 28 35.73 -25.38 -2.62
C GLN A 28 34.22 -25.10 -2.65
N GLU A 29 33.46 -25.95 -1.98
CA GLU A 29 32.01 -25.72 -1.82
C GLU A 29 31.77 -24.35 -1.19
N ASP A 30 30.85 -23.61 -1.79
CA ASP A 30 30.41 -22.31 -1.24
C ASP A 30 29.34 -22.55 -0.18
N SER A 31 29.81 -22.74 1.06
CA SER A 31 28.91 -22.94 2.20
C SER A 31 28.03 -21.73 2.52
N GLU A 32 28.32 -20.55 1.98
CA GLU A 32 27.49 -19.36 2.18
C GLU A 32 26.16 -19.46 1.41
N ILE A 33 26.12 -20.16 0.27
CA ILE A 33 24.87 -20.41 -0.47
C ILE A 33 23.98 -21.44 0.24
N LEU A 34 24.56 -22.30 1.09
CA LEU A 34 23.84 -23.36 1.81
C LEU A 34 23.29 -22.92 3.17
N ASP A 35 23.67 -21.75 3.66
CA ASP A 35 23.30 -21.26 4.99
C ASP A 35 22.19 -20.20 5.00
N GLU A 36 21.41 -20.08 3.91
CA GLU A 36 20.22 -19.24 3.93
C GLU A 36 19.24 -19.77 4.98
N VAL A 37 19.23 -19.10 6.13
CA VAL A 37 18.42 -19.46 7.30
C VAL A 37 17.09 -18.73 7.21
N VAL A 38 16.02 -19.49 7.25
CA VAL A 38 14.66 -18.97 7.18
C VAL A 38 13.99 -19.07 8.54
N VAL A 39 13.29 -18.01 8.94
CA VAL A 39 12.45 -18.07 10.13
C VAL A 39 11.21 -18.90 9.81
N VAL A 40 11.05 -20.01 10.51
CA VAL A 40 9.91 -20.91 10.40
C VAL A 40 9.33 -21.13 11.80
N GLY A 41 8.16 -20.62 12.01
CA GLY A 41 7.52 -20.73 13.31
C GLY A 41 8.25 -19.95 14.41
N TYR A 42 8.61 -20.62 15.47
CA TYR A 42 9.33 -20.03 16.59
C TYR A 42 10.87 -20.21 16.49
N GLY A 43 11.34 -20.84 15.42
CA GLY A 43 12.76 -21.13 15.19
C GLY A 43 13.25 -20.72 13.83
N THR A 44 14.54 -20.93 13.60
CA THR A 44 15.19 -20.74 12.30
C THR A 44 15.61 -22.10 11.76
N GLN A 45 15.34 -22.36 10.47
CA GLN A 45 15.76 -23.58 9.78
C GLN A 45 16.52 -23.21 8.50
N LYS A 46 17.43 -24.07 8.07
CA LYS A 46 18.08 -23.90 6.77
C LYS A 46 17.03 -24.09 5.66
N LYS A 47 16.99 -23.22 4.68
CA LYS A 47 16.04 -23.27 3.55
C LYS A 47 16.04 -24.64 2.86
N ALA A 48 17.22 -25.25 2.74
CA ALA A 48 17.39 -26.57 2.15
C ALA A 48 16.75 -27.73 2.92
N THR A 49 16.45 -27.55 4.23
CA THR A 49 15.84 -28.57 5.09
C THR A 49 14.35 -28.39 5.30
N LEU A 50 13.73 -27.38 4.65
CA LEU A 50 12.29 -27.13 4.77
C LEU A 50 11.50 -28.17 3.98
N THR A 51 10.77 -29.03 4.68
CA THR A 51 9.89 -30.04 4.09
C THR A 51 8.46 -29.56 3.90
N GLY A 52 8.11 -28.39 4.45
CA GLY A 52 6.78 -27.80 4.39
C GLY A 52 6.55 -26.89 3.19
N ALA A 53 5.28 -26.55 2.91
CA ALA A 53 4.89 -25.56 1.88
C ALA A 53 5.22 -24.12 2.32
N VAL A 54 6.52 -23.77 2.31
CA VAL A 54 7.03 -22.45 2.69
C VAL A 54 7.55 -21.75 1.46
N SER A 55 7.10 -20.51 1.23
CA SER A 55 7.66 -19.63 0.21
C SER A 55 8.44 -18.51 0.91
N VAL A 56 9.69 -18.31 0.52
CA VAL A 56 10.55 -17.27 1.09
C VAL A 56 10.95 -16.30 -0.01
N ILE A 57 10.90 -15.03 0.31
CA ILE A 57 11.27 -13.93 -0.57
C ILE A 57 12.35 -13.12 0.14
N ASP A 58 13.46 -12.92 -0.54
CA ASP A 58 14.42 -11.88 -0.20
C ASP A 58 13.82 -10.51 -0.53
N ALA A 59 13.78 -9.63 0.47
CA ALA A 59 13.18 -8.31 0.29
C ALA A 59 14.05 -7.40 -0.59
N ASP A 60 15.36 -7.52 -0.51
CA ASP A 60 16.27 -6.69 -1.30
C ASP A 60 16.18 -7.03 -2.80
N GLU A 61 16.00 -8.30 -3.15
CA GLU A 61 15.82 -8.71 -4.55
C GLU A 61 14.43 -8.37 -5.07
N THR A 62 13.39 -8.63 -4.27
CA THR A 62 12.01 -8.58 -4.73
C THR A 62 11.38 -7.18 -4.64
N LEU A 63 11.71 -6.41 -3.60
CA LEU A 63 11.12 -5.09 -3.34
C LEU A 63 11.96 -3.95 -3.92
N LYS A 64 13.25 -4.19 -4.18
CA LYS A 64 14.17 -3.22 -4.76
C LYS A 64 13.73 -2.82 -6.18
N GLY A 65 13.66 -1.52 -6.43
CA GLY A 65 13.25 -1.00 -7.75
C GLY A 65 11.74 -0.93 -7.99
N ARG A 66 10.91 -1.43 -7.08
CA ARG A 66 9.46 -1.22 -7.16
C ARG A 66 9.11 0.16 -6.62
N ALA A 67 8.49 1.00 -7.45
CA ALA A 67 8.10 2.37 -7.11
C ALA A 67 6.87 2.44 -6.18
N THR A 68 6.78 1.56 -5.19
CA THR A 68 5.66 1.53 -4.26
C THR A 68 6.16 1.53 -2.81
N THR A 69 5.52 2.34 -1.98
CA THR A 69 5.73 2.37 -0.53
C THR A 69 4.88 1.33 0.21
N ASN A 70 4.07 0.55 -0.52
CA ASN A 70 3.15 -0.43 0.03
C ASN A 70 3.72 -1.84 -0.17
N VAL A 71 4.22 -2.45 0.91
CA VAL A 71 4.82 -3.79 0.90
C VAL A 71 3.81 -4.84 0.42
N ALA A 72 2.55 -4.79 0.87
CA ALA A 72 1.56 -5.76 0.44
C ALA A 72 1.39 -5.75 -1.09
N THR A 73 1.28 -4.56 -1.69
CA THR A 73 1.16 -4.44 -3.15
C THR A 73 2.43 -4.93 -3.86
N SER A 74 3.60 -4.74 -3.24
CA SER A 74 4.88 -5.23 -3.80
C SER A 74 4.98 -6.75 -3.84
N LEU A 75 4.21 -7.46 -3.02
CA LEU A 75 4.19 -8.93 -3.00
C LEU A 75 3.29 -9.53 -4.09
N GLN A 76 2.54 -8.72 -4.82
CA GLN A 76 1.65 -9.22 -5.86
C GLN A 76 2.44 -9.94 -6.96
N GLY A 77 2.05 -11.19 -7.25
CA GLY A 77 2.69 -12.03 -8.28
C GLY A 77 4.04 -12.63 -7.87
N THR A 78 4.54 -12.40 -6.63
CA THR A 78 5.82 -12.93 -6.18
C THR A 78 5.69 -14.25 -5.42
N ILE A 79 4.52 -14.50 -4.83
CA ILE A 79 4.26 -15.68 -4.00
C ILE A 79 3.16 -16.51 -4.65
N PRO A 80 3.42 -17.77 -5.04
CA PRO A 80 2.38 -18.65 -5.56
C PRO A 80 1.24 -18.83 -4.55
N GLY A 81 -0.01 -18.60 -5.00
CA GLY A 81 -1.20 -18.73 -4.18
C GLY A 81 -1.52 -17.54 -3.26
N LEU A 82 -0.70 -16.48 -3.23
CA LEU A 82 -1.03 -15.22 -2.59
C LEU A 82 -1.77 -14.32 -3.59
N THR A 83 -3.02 -14.03 -3.30
CA THR A 83 -3.85 -13.09 -4.05
C THR A 83 -3.93 -11.77 -3.28
N ILE A 84 -3.67 -10.67 -3.97
CA ILE A 84 -3.73 -9.32 -3.42
C ILE A 84 -4.72 -8.53 -4.26
N THR A 85 -5.84 -8.16 -3.66
CA THR A 85 -6.93 -7.45 -4.33
C THR A 85 -7.02 -6.02 -3.79
N ARG A 86 -7.12 -5.06 -4.69
CA ARG A 86 -7.40 -3.66 -4.36
C ARG A 86 -8.68 -3.25 -5.06
N THR A 87 -9.59 -2.66 -4.32
CA THR A 87 -10.85 -2.13 -4.85
C THR A 87 -10.64 -0.79 -5.54
N THR A 88 -9.65 -0.02 -5.08
CA THR A 88 -9.30 1.29 -5.65
C THR A 88 -7.79 1.44 -5.78
N SER A 89 -7.36 2.40 -6.60
CA SER A 89 -5.94 2.79 -6.71
C SER A 89 -5.50 3.81 -5.65
N ARG A 90 -6.39 4.19 -4.72
CA ARG A 90 -6.04 5.17 -3.66
C ARG A 90 -5.03 4.58 -2.69
N PRO A 91 -3.95 5.29 -2.36
CA PRO A 91 -2.93 4.79 -1.43
C PRO A 91 -3.44 4.63 -0.01
N THR A 92 -4.55 5.30 0.33
CA THR A 92 -5.18 5.27 1.65
C THR A 92 -5.97 4.00 1.94
N GLU A 93 -6.22 3.17 0.93
CA GLU A 93 -6.95 1.91 1.10
C GLU A 93 -6.01 0.73 1.20
N ASP A 94 -6.34 -0.16 2.14
CA ASP A 94 -5.55 -1.35 2.38
C ASP A 94 -5.99 -2.46 1.42
N PRO A 95 -5.05 -3.15 0.76
CA PRO A 95 -5.39 -4.29 -0.06
C PRO A 95 -5.91 -5.45 0.81
N THR A 96 -6.77 -6.26 0.24
CA THR A 96 -7.18 -7.53 0.82
C THR A 96 -6.17 -8.60 0.41
N LEU A 97 -5.66 -9.32 1.41
CA LEU A 97 -4.73 -10.43 1.25
C LEU A 97 -5.48 -11.74 1.41
N SER A 98 -5.29 -12.68 0.49
CA SER A 98 -5.83 -14.03 0.58
C SER A 98 -4.79 -15.05 0.13
N LEU A 99 -4.63 -16.14 0.88
CA LEU A 99 -3.80 -17.27 0.50
C LEU A 99 -4.70 -18.41 0.06
N ARG A 100 -4.47 -18.96 -1.16
CA ARG A 100 -5.20 -20.08 -1.76
C ARG A 100 -6.72 -19.89 -1.92
N GLY A 101 -7.18 -18.62 -2.03
CA GLY A 101 -8.61 -18.31 -2.19
C GLY A 101 -9.42 -18.42 -0.90
N GLY A 102 -10.74 -18.32 -1.03
CA GLY A 102 -11.64 -18.37 0.12
C GLY A 102 -11.85 -19.80 0.62
N ILE A 103 -11.39 -20.08 1.83
CA ILE A 103 -11.59 -21.38 2.51
C ILE A 103 -12.89 -21.38 3.32
N SER A 104 -13.40 -20.21 3.68
CA SER A 104 -14.60 -20.00 4.51
C SER A 104 -15.37 -18.78 4.05
N THR A 105 -16.64 -18.70 4.38
CA THR A 105 -17.49 -17.51 4.23
C THR A 105 -17.13 -16.41 5.22
N ASN A 106 -16.41 -16.75 6.30
CA ASN A 106 -15.86 -15.84 7.28
C ASN A 106 -14.43 -15.41 6.89
N ASP A 107 -13.88 -14.40 7.55
CA ASP A 107 -12.59 -13.77 7.25
C ASP A 107 -11.45 -14.80 7.07
N ASN A 108 -10.90 -14.88 5.85
CA ASN A 108 -9.81 -15.79 5.46
C ASN A 108 -8.47 -15.07 5.34
N LYS A 109 -8.30 -13.95 6.05
CA LYS A 109 -7.05 -13.20 6.01
C LYS A 109 -5.91 -14.01 6.61
N PRO A 110 -4.72 -13.98 6.01
CA PRO A 110 -3.55 -14.58 6.62
C PRO A 110 -3.17 -13.86 7.91
N LEU A 111 -2.65 -14.62 8.88
CA LEU A 111 -2.04 -14.05 10.07
C LEU A 111 -0.72 -13.39 9.68
N ILE A 112 -0.55 -12.12 10.02
CA ILE A 112 0.67 -11.36 9.73
C ILE A 112 1.49 -11.24 11.01
N LEU A 113 2.77 -11.56 10.94
CA LEU A 113 3.71 -11.41 12.04
C LEU A 113 4.92 -10.60 11.59
N ILE A 114 5.26 -9.54 12.32
CA ILE A 114 6.48 -8.75 12.12
C ILE A 114 7.40 -9.01 13.32
N ASP A 115 8.57 -9.60 13.08
CA ASP A 115 9.53 -10.05 14.10
C ASP A 115 8.88 -10.92 15.18
N GLY A 116 7.85 -11.69 14.79
CA GLY A 116 7.07 -12.57 15.65
C GLY A 116 6.02 -11.88 16.52
N SER A 117 5.80 -10.58 16.37
CA SER A 117 4.65 -9.86 16.92
C SER A 117 3.53 -9.80 15.90
N GLU A 118 2.30 -10.07 16.31
CA GLU A 118 1.15 -9.96 15.43
C GLU A 118 0.99 -8.54 14.90
N ALA A 119 0.60 -8.43 13.62
CA ALA A 119 0.40 -7.18 12.93
C ALA A 119 -0.88 -7.19 12.10
N TYR A 120 -1.46 -6.03 11.87
CA TYR A 120 -2.60 -5.84 10.96
C TYR A 120 -2.13 -5.55 9.53
N THR A 121 -3.02 -5.71 8.57
CA THR A 121 -2.73 -5.39 7.16
C THR A 121 -2.25 -3.94 6.98
N TRP A 122 -2.79 -2.98 7.75
CA TRP A 122 -2.36 -1.59 7.66
C TRP A 122 -0.89 -1.39 8.09
N GLU A 123 -0.38 -2.20 9.03
CA GLU A 123 1.03 -2.13 9.44
C GLU A 123 1.96 -2.69 8.36
N LEU A 124 1.53 -3.76 7.67
CA LEU A 124 2.23 -4.27 6.50
C LEU A 124 2.34 -3.18 5.40
N ASN A 125 1.32 -2.33 5.28
CA ASN A 125 1.34 -1.23 4.32
C ASN A 125 2.10 0.00 4.83
N THR A 126 2.43 0.04 6.12
CA THR A 126 3.12 1.17 6.76
C THR A 126 4.62 0.91 6.90
N ILE A 127 5.02 -0.33 7.18
CA ILE A 127 6.44 -0.70 7.31
C ILE A 127 7.25 -0.28 6.09
N ASN A 128 8.45 0.24 6.32
CA ASN A 128 9.33 0.62 5.23
C ASN A 128 9.94 -0.63 4.56
N PRO A 129 9.82 -0.79 3.23
CA PRO A 129 10.41 -1.94 2.53
C PRO A 129 11.92 -2.10 2.74
N ASN A 130 12.65 -1.00 2.93
CA ASN A 130 14.11 -1.04 3.16
C ASN A 130 14.50 -1.64 4.51
N ASP A 131 13.56 -1.73 5.46
CA ASP A 131 13.80 -2.34 6.77
C ASP A 131 13.53 -3.85 6.79
N ILE A 132 12.94 -4.40 5.74
CA ILE A 132 12.61 -5.83 5.64
C ILE A 132 13.83 -6.59 5.11
N GLU A 133 14.16 -7.69 5.76
CA GLU A 133 15.20 -8.64 5.33
C GLU A 133 14.59 -9.74 4.46
N ASN A 134 13.57 -10.42 4.99
CA ASN A 134 12.87 -11.46 4.25
C ASN A 134 11.38 -11.53 4.62
N ILE A 135 10.61 -12.14 3.73
CA ILE A 135 9.20 -12.43 3.93
C ILE A 135 8.99 -13.91 3.67
N SER A 136 8.55 -14.63 4.70
CA SER A 136 8.24 -16.05 4.62
C SER A 136 6.72 -16.26 4.70
N VAL A 137 6.17 -17.06 3.78
CA VAL A 137 4.75 -17.39 3.77
C VAL A 137 4.57 -18.86 4.04
N LEU A 138 3.93 -19.14 5.18
CA LEU A 138 3.61 -20.49 5.63
C LEU A 138 2.20 -20.85 5.21
N LYS A 139 2.06 -22.02 4.63
CA LYS A 139 0.80 -22.55 4.13
C LYS A 139 0.53 -23.92 4.76
N ASP A 140 -0.75 -24.27 4.86
CA ASP A 140 -1.18 -25.60 5.31
C ASP A 140 -0.57 -26.04 6.66
N ALA A 141 -0.01 -27.24 6.70
CA ALA A 141 0.60 -27.82 7.91
C ALA A 141 1.69 -26.94 8.53
N SER A 142 2.46 -26.19 7.71
CA SER A 142 3.50 -25.29 8.21
C SER A 142 2.94 -24.12 9.04
N ALA A 143 1.69 -23.72 8.79
CA ALA A 143 1.00 -22.66 9.53
C ALA A 143 0.36 -23.16 10.84
N SER A 144 0.18 -24.47 11.02
CA SER A 144 -0.57 -25.07 12.13
C SER A 144 0.02 -24.75 13.52
N ILE A 145 1.32 -24.51 13.61
CA ILE A 145 1.98 -24.13 14.86
C ILE A 145 1.46 -22.82 15.47
N TYR A 146 0.79 -21.99 14.65
CA TYR A 146 0.16 -20.73 15.08
C TYR A 146 -1.31 -20.90 15.44
N GLY A 147 -1.82 -22.14 15.43
CA GLY A 147 -3.17 -22.51 15.84
C GLY A 147 -4.25 -22.09 14.85
N ALA A 148 -5.52 -22.04 15.32
CA ALA A 148 -6.68 -21.77 14.50
C ALA A 148 -6.66 -20.41 13.78
N ARG A 149 -5.98 -19.41 14.33
CA ARG A 149 -5.85 -18.08 13.72
C ARG A 149 -5.03 -18.08 12.44
N ALA A 150 -4.26 -19.12 12.19
CA ALA A 150 -3.46 -19.32 11.00
C ALA A 150 -4.15 -20.14 9.91
N ALA A 151 -5.45 -20.39 10.03
CA ALA A 151 -6.21 -21.14 9.03
C ALA A 151 -6.12 -20.54 7.62
N GLY A 152 -6.05 -19.20 7.52
CA GLY A 152 -5.79 -18.47 6.27
C GLY A 152 -4.31 -18.43 5.85
N GLY A 153 -3.40 -19.18 6.53
CA GLY A 153 -1.95 -19.10 6.35
C GLY A 153 -1.29 -18.03 7.20
N VAL A 154 0.04 -17.95 7.13
CA VAL A 154 0.85 -16.99 7.92
C VAL A 154 1.84 -16.27 7.02
N ILE A 155 1.93 -14.95 7.16
CA ILE A 155 2.96 -14.10 6.54
C ILE A 155 3.91 -13.64 7.64
N LEU A 156 5.14 -14.14 7.59
CA LEU A 156 6.21 -13.78 8.53
C LEU A 156 7.11 -12.73 7.89
N ILE A 157 7.27 -11.60 8.53
CA ILE A 157 8.17 -10.54 8.11
C ILE A 157 9.31 -10.46 9.11
N THR A 158 10.53 -10.62 8.62
CA THR A 158 11.74 -10.44 9.41
C THR A 158 12.39 -9.14 9.02
N THR A 159 12.69 -8.31 10.00
CA THR A 159 13.34 -7.02 9.75
C THR A 159 14.86 -7.14 9.87
N LYS A 160 15.57 -6.30 9.11
CA LYS A 160 17.03 -6.26 9.07
C LYS A 160 17.61 -5.95 10.44
N ARG A 161 18.68 -6.65 10.78
CA ARG A 161 19.46 -6.46 12.01
C ARG A 161 20.83 -5.88 11.71
N GLY A 162 21.53 -5.40 12.75
CA GLY A 162 22.92 -4.99 12.64
C GLY A 162 23.84 -6.16 12.35
N LYS A 163 25.01 -5.87 11.80
CA LYS A 163 26.10 -6.82 11.60
C LYS A 163 27.34 -6.33 12.34
N ALA A 164 28.26 -7.27 12.64
CA ALA A 164 29.55 -6.95 13.25
C ALA A 164 30.50 -6.31 12.22
N GLU A 165 30.18 -5.11 11.81
CA GLU A 165 30.85 -4.36 10.75
C GLU A 165 31.04 -2.89 11.19
N ARG A 166 31.81 -2.14 10.41
CA ARG A 166 31.94 -0.69 10.59
C ARG A 166 30.57 -0.01 10.50
N LEU A 167 30.41 1.08 11.21
CA LEU A 167 29.20 1.87 11.16
C LEU A 167 28.93 2.34 9.73
N THR A 168 27.78 1.97 9.20
CA THR A 168 27.31 2.34 7.86
C THR A 168 26.03 3.16 7.98
N VAL A 169 26.02 4.31 7.32
CA VAL A 169 24.84 5.18 7.19
C VAL A 169 24.31 4.99 5.79
N THR A 170 23.03 4.65 5.67
CA THR A 170 22.37 4.46 4.37
C THR A 170 21.15 5.36 4.28
N TYR A 171 21.05 6.12 3.20
CA TYR A 171 19.87 6.90 2.87
C TYR A 171 19.26 6.38 1.56
N ASN A 172 17.94 6.11 1.60
CA ASN A 172 17.16 5.76 0.44
C ASN A 172 16.02 6.78 0.29
N GLY A 173 15.95 7.43 -0.85
CA GLY A 173 14.88 8.36 -1.18
C GLY A 173 14.32 8.09 -2.56
N ALA A 174 13.00 8.27 -2.70
CA ALA A 174 12.33 8.18 -4.00
C ALA A 174 11.23 9.22 -4.11
N VAL A 175 11.07 9.76 -5.32
CA VAL A 175 9.97 10.63 -5.70
C VAL A 175 9.22 9.94 -6.83
N THR A 176 7.90 9.84 -6.71
CA THR A 176 7.05 9.15 -7.66
C THR A 176 6.00 10.11 -8.21
N ALA A 177 5.92 10.22 -9.53
CA ALA A 177 4.81 10.90 -10.19
C ALA A 177 3.63 9.94 -10.31
N ASN A 178 2.49 10.28 -9.70
CA ASN A 178 1.25 9.55 -9.82
C ASN A 178 0.42 10.23 -10.90
N PHE A 179 0.09 9.51 -11.95
CA PHE A 179 -0.74 10.01 -13.03
C PHE A 179 -1.72 8.94 -13.48
N GLN A 180 -2.81 9.39 -14.04
CA GLN A 180 -3.77 8.49 -14.63
C GLN A 180 -3.15 7.85 -15.88
N GLY A 181 -3.10 6.52 -15.91
CA GLY A 181 -2.66 5.77 -17.08
C GLY A 181 -3.59 5.98 -18.27
N LYS A 182 -3.41 5.18 -19.31
CA LYS A 182 -4.30 5.19 -20.47
C LYS A 182 -5.74 4.93 -20.01
N ARG A 183 -6.63 5.87 -20.25
CA ARG A 183 -8.07 5.74 -20.01
C ARG A 183 -8.84 5.86 -21.31
N TYR A 184 -10.03 5.31 -21.33
CA TYR A 184 -10.98 5.70 -22.35
C TYR A 184 -11.43 7.13 -22.08
N PRO A 185 -11.56 7.99 -23.10
CA PRO A 185 -12.14 9.31 -22.93
C PRO A 185 -13.52 9.20 -22.26
N ALA A 186 -13.80 10.06 -21.31
CA ALA A 186 -15.15 10.18 -20.79
C ALA A 186 -16.06 10.72 -21.91
N ALA A 187 -17.28 10.25 -21.97
CA ALA A 187 -18.26 10.82 -22.89
C ALA A 187 -18.46 12.30 -22.57
N THR A 188 -18.45 13.13 -23.57
CA THR A 188 -18.88 14.53 -23.46
C THR A 188 -20.39 14.61 -23.26
N GLY A 189 -20.91 15.76 -22.82
CA GLY A 189 -22.36 15.96 -22.72
C GLY A 189 -23.09 15.70 -24.05
N SER A 190 -22.50 16.12 -25.17
CA SER A 190 -22.99 15.85 -26.52
C SER A 190 -23.04 14.36 -26.86
N GLU A 191 -21.97 13.64 -26.59
CA GLU A 191 -21.90 12.18 -26.85
C GLU A 191 -22.88 11.43 -25.95
N TRP A 192 -22.98 11.81 -24.69
CA TRP A 192 -23.97 11.26 -23.76
C TRP A 192 -25.40 11.49 -24.28
N ALA A 193 -25.75 12.71 -24.71
CA ALA A 193 -27.08 13.02 -25.24
C ALA A 193 -27.40 12.24 -26.52
N LYS A 194 -26.42 12.04 -27.40
CA LYS A 194 -26.60 11.21 -28.62
C LYS A 194 -26.85 9.75 -28.26
N MET A 195 -26.15 9.22 -27.25
CA MET A 195 -26.38 7.86 -26.75
C MET A 195 -27.81 7.75 -26.16
N MET A 196 -28.25 8.73 -25.38
CA MET A 196 -29.59 8.75 -24.80
C MET A 196 -30.68 8.82 -25.87
N LEU A 197 -30.51 9.64 -26.89
CA LEU A 197 -31.42 9.71 -28.03
C LEU A 197 -31.53 8.38 -28.80
N SER A 198 -30.38 7.71 -28.99
CA SER A 198 -30.36 6.39 -29.62
C SER A 198 -31.07 5.33 -28.76
N ALA A 199 -30.77 5.31 -27.45
CA ALA A 199 -31.38 4.37 -26.50
C ALA A 199 -32.91 4.62 -26.39
N ALA A 200 -33.35 5.87 -26.40
CA ALA A 200 -34.76 6.22 -26.33
C ALA A 200 -35.56 5.75 -27.56
N HIS A 201 -34.91 5.71 -28.72
CA HIS A 201 -35.54 5.19 -29.94
C HIS A 201 -35.86 3.68 -29.82
N GLU A 202 -35.08 2.95 -29.06
CA GLU A 202 -35.27 1.51 -28.84
C GLU A 202 -36.06 1.21 -27.53
N ASP A 203 -36.34 2.22 -26.71
CA ASP A 203 -37.00 2.04 -25.40
C ASP A 203 -38.57 2.09 -25.56
N ILE A 204 -39.16 0.91 -25.63
CA ILE A 204 -40.60 0.72 -25.73
C ILE A 204 -41.35 1.22 -24.48
N ASN A 205 -40.68 1.32 -23.33
CA ASN A 205 -41.29 1.70 -22.04
C ASN A 205 -41.10 3.17 -21.69
N GLY A 206 -40.35 3.95 -22.46
CA GLY A 206 -40.08 5.36 -22.20
C GLY A 206 -39.26 5.64 -20.94
N SER A 207 -38.56 4.61 -20.37
CA SER A 207 -37.85 4.75 -19.12
C SER A 207 -36.58 5.60 -19.23
N VAL A 208 -36.01 5.70 -20.42
CA VAL A 208 -34.80 6.51 -20.68
C VAL A 208 -35.06 8.00 -20.42
N TRP A 209 -36.24 8.49 -20.71
CA TRP A 209 -36.61 9.89 -20.49
C TRP A 209 -36.81 10.27 -19.02
N SER A 210 -36.91 9.29 -18.14
CA SER A 210 -37.12 9.53 -16.70
C SER A 210 -35.84 9.94 -15.94
N ILE A 211 -34.66 9.82 -16.55
CA ILE A 211 -33.38 10.03 -15.85
C ILE A 211 -33.20 11.53 -15.50
N MET A 212 -33.59 12.45 -16.39
CA MET A 212 -33.42 13.89 -16.19
C MET A 212 -34.65 14.72 -16.49
N ASP A 213 -35.78 14.11 -16.76
CA ASP A 213 -37.00 14.83 -17.23
C ASP A 213 -36.80 15.69 -18.51
N PHE A 214 -35.74 15.46 -19.27
CA PHE A 214 -35.51 16.13 -20.52
C PHE A 214 -36.49 15.66 -21.59
N THR A 215 -36.95 16.59 -22.37
CA THR A 215 -37.67 16.30 -23.62
C THR A 215 -36.68 15.86 -24.70
N GLU A 216 -37.18 15.24 -25.77
CA GLU A 216 -36.37 14.86 -26.91
C GLU A 216 -35.64 16.08 -27.53
N ASP A 217 -36.31 17.22 -27.60
CA ASP A 217 -35.74 18.46 -28.15
C ASP A 217 -34.63 19.01 -27.25
N GLU A 218 -34.76 18.91 -25.94
CA GLU A 218 -33.71 19.29 -25.00
C GLU A 218 -32.46 18.35 -25.12
N PHE A 219 -32.66 17.04 -25.29
CA PHE A 219 -31.57 16.14 -25.61
C PHE A 219 -30.89 16.48 -26.94
N LYS A 220 -31.64 16.86 -27.99
CA LYS A 220 -31.06 17.31 -29.26
C LYS A 220 -30.23 18.59 -29.11
N ARG A 221 -30.68 19.53 -28.27
CA ARG A 221 -29.91 20.73 -27.94
C ARG A 221 -28.60 20.41 -27.26
N VAL A 222 -28.64 19.52 -26.26
CA VAL A 222 -27.42 19.02 -25.59
C VAL A 222 -26.51 18.32 -26.60
N ALA A 223 -27.04 17.48 -27.49
CA ALA A 223 -26.28 16.78 -28.53
C ALA A 223 -25.57 17.72 -29.49
N ASN A 224 -26.14 18.92 -29.71
CA ASN A 224 -25.58 20.01 -30.52
C ASN A 224 -24.64 20.95 -29.73
N ASN A 225 -24.35 20.65 -28.45
CA ASN A 225 -23.61 21.53 -27.55
C ASN A 225 -24.23 22.90 -27.30
N GLU A 226 -25.55 23.01 -27.39
CA GLU A 226 -26.24 24.25 -27.08
C GLU A 226 -26.36 24.48 -25.59
N ALA A 227 -26.06 25.67 -25.13
CA ALA A 227 -26.28 26.08 -23.76
C ALA A 227 -27.71 26.70 -23.64
N PHE A 228 -28.46 26.25 -22.60
CA PHE A 228 -29.85 26.73 -22.40
C PHE A 228 -30.28 26.59 -20.95
N ASP A 229 -31.38 27.25 -20.63
CA ASP A 229 -32.04 27.10 -19.35
C ASP A 229 -33.07 25.99 -19.43
N TRP A 230 -32.95 25.07 -18.48
CA TRP A 230 -33.84 23.94 -18.32
C TRP A 230 -34.69 24.12 -17.05
N THR A 231 -35.99 23.89 -17.16
CA THR A 231 -36.88 23.93 -15.99
C THR A 231 -37.45 22.56 -15.75
N THR A 232 -37.22 22.04 -14.52
CA THR A 232 -37.76 20.75 -14.10
C THR A 232 -39.27 20.77 -14.01
N LYS A 233 -39.93 19.61 -13.94
CA LYS A 233 -41.36 19.47 -13.68
C LYS A 233 -41.79 20.13 -12.37
N SER A 234 -40.91 20.25 -11.40
CA SER A 234 -41.12 20.94 -10.12
C SER A 234 -40.94 22.46 -10.20
N GLY A 235 -40.62 23.00 -11.37
CA GLY A 235 -40.46 24.43 -11.58
C GLY A 235 -39.08 25.00 -11.22
N ILE A 236 -38.12 24.16 -10.90
CA ILE A 236 -36.75 24.60 -10.59
C ILE A 236 -35.97 24.78 -11.89
N LYS A 237 -35.34 25.95 -12.04
CA LYS A 237 -34.57 26.33 -13.22
C LYS A 237 -33.08 26.02 -13.04
N TYR A 238 -32.50 25.35 -14.03
CA TYR A 238 -31.08 25.03 -14.09
C TYR A 238 -30.44 25.49 -15.39
N ARG A 239 -29.16 25.84 -15.34
CA ARG A 239 -28.36 26.11 -16.54
C ARG A 239 -27.78 24.80 -17.06
N ILE A 240 -27.99 24.51 -18.33
CA ILE A 240 -27.38 23.46 -19.13
C ILE A 240 -26.28 24.08 -19.98
N ASP A 241 -25.07 23.59 -19.91
CA ASP A 241 -23.93 24.04 -20.72
C ASP A 241 -22.96 22.87 -20.94
N PRO A 242 -23.17 22.07 -21.99
CA PRO A 242 -22.37 20.88 -22.24
C PRO A 242 -20.88 21.17 -22.49
N LEU A 243 -20.52 22.34 -22.97
CA LEU A 243 -19.14 22.72 -23.26
C LEU A 243 -18.35 23.08 -21.98
N ASN A 244 -19.04 23.69 -21.01
CA ASN A 244 -18.43 24.09 -19.72
C ASN A 244 -18.78 23.11 -18.58
N ALA A 245 -19.35 21.96 -18.92
CA ALA A 245 -19.70 20.93 -17.94
C ALA A 245 -18.48 20.23 -17.36
N TYR A 246 -18.72 19.52 -16.26
CA TYR A 246 -17.70 18.70 -15.61
C TYR A 246 -16.99 17.75 -16.58
N GLN A 247 -15.69 17.71 -16.48
CA GLN A 247 -14.84 16.71 -17.11
C GLN A 247 -13.92 16.09 -16.05
N PRO A 248 -13.62 14.79 -16.10
CA PRO A 248 -12.75 14.14 -15.12
C PRO A 248 -11.38 14.81 -14.94
N ASP A 249 -10.88 15.47 -15.97
CA ASP A 249 -9.61 16.19 -15.93
C ASP A 249 -9.62 17.42 -15.00
N TYR A 250 -10.78 17.91 -14.59
CA TYR A 250 -10.87 18.94 -13.55
C TYR A 250 -10.38 18.38 -12.19
N VAL A 251 -10.67 17.12 -11.89
CA VAL A 251 -10.39 16.49 -10.60
C VAL A 251 -9.08 15.71 -10.63
N TYR A 252 -8.85 14.95 -11.69
CA TYR A 252 -7.71 14.06 -11.80
C TYR A 252 -6.54 14.71 -12.52
N GLY A 253 -5.33 14.35 -12.12
CA GLY A 253 -4.11 14.84 -12.73
C GLY A 253 -2.86 14.27 -12.09
N THR A 254 -1.71 14.83 -12.47
CA THR A 254 -0.43 14.41 -11.90
C THR A 254 -0.27 14.94 -10.48
N THR A 255 0.05 14.03 -9.56
CA THR A 255 0.43 14.34 -8.18
C THR A 255 1.77 13.70 -7.86
N TRP A 256 2.40 14.11 -6.76
CA TRP A 256 3.71 13.63 -6.39
C TRP A 256 3.66 12.97 -5.03
N SER A 257 4.20 11.75 -4.96
CA SER A 257 4.49 11.03 -3.73
C SER A 257 5.98 10.98 -3.51
N HIS A 258 6.40 10.93 -2.25
CA HIS A 258 7.82 10.77 -1.94
C HIS A 258 8.01 9.93 -0.68
N ASN A 259 9.14 9.24 -0.61
CA ASN A 259 9.56 8.50 0.56
C ASN A 259 11.04 8.74 0.85
N HIS A 260 11.39 8.64 2.13
CA HIS A 260 12.73 8.81 2.64
C HIS A 260 12.97 7.81 3.75
N ASN A 261 14.10 7.14 3.71
CA ASN A 261 14.56 6.23 4.75
C ASN A 261 16.02 6.49 5.06
N LEU A 262 16.31 6.76 6.32
CA LEU A 262 17.68 6.88 6.83
C LEU A 262 17.91 5.72 7.80
N SER A 263 18.96 4.95 7.59
CA SER A 263 19.34 3.88 8.50
C SER A 263 20.82 3.94 8.86
N ILE A 264 21.09 3.54 10.10
CA ILE A 264 22.44 3.42 10.66
C ILE A 264 22.57 1.97 11.12
N SER A 265 23.58 1.27 10.64
CA SER A 265 23.83 -0.13 10.95
C SER A 265 25.30 -0.35 11.22
N GLY A 266 25.61 -1.20 12.19
CA GLY A 266 26.98 -1.57 12.51
C GLY A 266 27.11 -2.16 13.91
N GLY A 267 28.33 -2.38 14.35
CA GLY A 267 28.59 -2.89 15.69
C GLY A 267 29.86 -3.69 15.80
N SER A 268 30.04 -4.25 16.95
CA SER A 268 31.15 -5.18 17.30
C SER A 268 30.63 -6.62 17.39
N GLU A 269 31.52 -7.56 17.67
CA GLU A 269 31.12 -8.95 17.97
C GLU A 269 30.18 -9.06 19.19
N LYS A 270 30.22 -8.06 20.10
CA LYS A 270 29.42 -8.07 21.33
C LYS A 270 28.08 -7.33 21.18
N ILE A 271 28.04 -6.29 20.37
CA ILE A 271 26.82 -5.47 20.18
C ILE A 271 26.70 -5.16 18.71
N GLN A 272 25.55 -5.51 18.13
CA GLN A 272 25.22 -5.22 16.74
C GLN A 272 23.88 -4.50 16.73
N THR A 273 23.80 -3.38 16.03
CA THR A 273 22.58 -2.58 16.01
C THR A 273 22.26 -2.09 14.62
N LYS A 274 20.96 -2.00 14.32
CA LYS A 274 20.43 -1.26 13.18
C LYS A 274 19.29 -0.37 13.66
N THR A 275 19.41 0.90 13.36
CA THR A 275 18.36 1.91 13.61
C THR A 275 17.94 2.50 12.29
N SER A 276 16.63 2.63 12.07
CA SER A 276 16.08 3.30 10.88
C SER A 276 14.96 4.26 11.25
N ILE A 277 14.86 5.32 10.44
CA ILE A 277 13.78 6.31 10.47
C ILE A 277 13.26 6.46 9.05
N GLY A 278 11.96 6.31 8.88
CA GLY A 278 11.28 6.40 7.60
C GLY A 278 10.19 7.46 7.61
N PHE A 279 10.02 8.12 6.47
CA PHE A 279 8.92 9.03 6.17
C PHE A 279 8.42 8.80 4.75
N ALA A 280 7.10 8.79 4.57
CA ALA A 280 6.49 8.79 3.24
C ALA A 280 5.24 9.68 3.20
N ASP A 281 5.03 10.36 2.07
CA ASP A 281 3.79 11.06 1.71
C ASP A 281 3.26 10.43 0.42
N ASP A 282 2.23 9.60 0.55
CA ASP A 282 1.60 8.90 -0.57
C ASP A 282 0.32 9.63 -0.97
N ARG A 283 0.25 10.08 -2.20
CA ARG A 283 -0.90 10.78 -2.77
C ARG A 283 -1.64 9.99 -3.83
N SER A 284 -2.95 10.18 -3.91
CA SER A 284 -3.75 9.74 -5.05
C SER A 284 -3.60 10.69 -6.23
N ILE A 285 -4.24 10.36 -7.35
CA ILE A 285 -4.25 11.20 -8.55
C ILE A 285 -5.26 12.38 -8.49
N ILE A 286 -5.93 12.59 -7.35
CA ILE A 286 -6.83 13.75 -7.15
C ILE A 286 -5.95 14.99 -6.95
N LYS A 287 -5.99 15.91 -7.92
CA LYS A 287 -5.12 17.10 -7.92
C LYS A 287 -5.72 18.31 -7.19
N VAL A 288 -7.04 18.40 -7.10
CA VAL A 288 -7.76 19.59 -6.61
C VAL A 288 -7.72 19.72 -5.08
N THR A 289 -7.41 18.65 -4.37
CA THR A 289 -7.30 18.63 -2.92
C THR A 289 -6.31 17.57 -2.46
N TYR A 290 -5.88 17.64 -1.20
CA TYR A 290 -5.06 16.56 -0.66
C TYR A 290 -5.91 15.30 -0.47
N ASP A 291 -5.53 14.22 -1.10
CA ASP A 291 -6.09 12.88 -0.93
C ASP A 291 -4.94 11.89 -0.82
N GLY A 292 -4.64 11.47 0.41
CA GLY A 292 -3.44 10.69 0.63
C GLY A 292 -3.20 10.33 2.08
N GLN A 293 -1.99 9.85 2.34
CA GLN A 293 -1.54 9.45 3.67
C GLN A 293 -0.07 9.80 3.89
N LYS A 294 0.26 10.10 5.14
CA LYS A 294 1.65 10.22 5.62
C LYS A 294 1.97 9.05 6.52
N LYS A 295 3.19 8.53 6.39
CA LYS A 295 3.70 7.41 7.20
C LYS A 295 4.99 7.84 7.88
N TYR A 296 5.14 7.47 9.12
CA TYR A 296 6.35 7.65 9.91
C TYR A 296 6.71 6.32 10.55
N ASN A 297 7.97 5.92 10.41
CA ASN A 297 8.47 4.67 10.93
C ASN A 297 9.74 4.95 11.75
N PHE A 298 9.84 4.30 12.88
CA PHE A 298 11.07 4.17 13.63
C PHE A 298 11.28 2.70 13.96
N ARG A 299 12.50 2.23 13.78
CA ARG A 299 12.86 0.85 14.11
C ARG A 299 14.27 0.79 14.67
N ASN A 300 14.45 0.04 15.76
CA ASN A 300 15.76 -0.31 16.29
C ASN A 300 15.80 -1.79 16.60
N ASN A 301 16.77 -2.48 16.03
CA ASN A 301 17.08 -3.89 16.29
C ASN A 301 18.48 -3.97 16.82
N THR A 302 18.64 -4.49 18.04
CA THR A 302 19.95 -4.63 18.67
C THR A 302 20.13 -6.03 19.21
N ASP A 303 21.30 -6.61 18.92
CA ASP A 303 21.75 -7.90 19.41
C ASP A 303 22.93 -7.69 20.37
N PHE A 304 22.84 -8.31 21.53
CA PHE A 304 23.88 -8.31 22.56
C PHE A 304 24.38 -9.73 22.75
N LYS A 305 25.71 -9.92 22.70
CA LYS A 305 26.37 -11.13 23.14
C LYS A 305 26.91 -10.90 24.57
N LEU A 306 26.19 -11.42 25.55
CA LEU A 306 26.51 -11.27 26.98
C LEU A 306 27.38 -12.44 27.42
N GLY A 307 28.67 -12.32 27.18
CA GLY A 307 29.61 -13.43 27.35
C GLY A 307 29.50 -14.46 26.22
N ASP A 308 29.90 -15.70 26.48
CA ASP A 308 29.96 -16.75 25.45
C ASP A 308 28.67 -17.56 25.34
N TYR A 309 27.81 -17.52 26.34
CA TYR A 309 26.64 -18.39 26.48
C TYR A 309 25.29 -17.70 26.37
N VAL A 310 25.23 -16.37 26.48
CA VAL A 310 23.95 -15.63 26.51
C VAL A 310 23.89 -14.64 25.36
N LYS A 311 22.82 -14.72 24.58
CA LYS A 311 22.48 -13.73 23.56
C LYS A 311 21.14 -13.09 23.91
N LEU A 312 21.08 -11.76 23.84
CA LEU A 312 19.87 -10.97 23.99
C LEU A 312 19.62 -10.22 22.70
N ALA A 313 18.46 -10.41 22.11
CA ALA A 313 18.01 -9.66 20.95
C ALA A 313 16.83 -8.75 21.35
N THR A 314 16.89 -7.49 20.96
CA THR A 314 15.82 -6.51 21.22
C THR A 314 15.30 -5.94 19.91
N ASN A 315 14.02 -5.62 19.89
CA ASN A 315 13.32 -5.00 18.77
C ASN A 315 12.43 -3.90 19.30
N ILE A 316 12.63 -2.68 18.86
CA ILE A 316 11.76 -1.53 19.14
C ILE A 316 11.24 -1.02 17.83
N ALA A 317 9.92 -0.85 17.70
CA ALA A 317 9.33 -0.30 16.51
C ALA A 317 8.18 0.66 16.86
N TYR A 318 8.09 1.74 16.12
CA TYR A 318 6.96 2.64 16.10
C TYR A 318 6.56 2.88 14.66
N ASP A 319 5.32 2.59 14.36
CA ASP A 319 4.72 2.80 13.05
C ASP A 319 3.52 3.73 13.22
N ASN A 320 3.51 4.84 12.48
CA ASN A 320 2.41 5.79 12.43
C ASN A 320 1.94 5.95 10.99
N ARG A 321 0.62 5.93 10.82
CA ARG A 321 -0.05 6.19 9.55
C ARG A 321 -1.14 7.24 9.75
N TYR A 322 -1.04 8.34 9.05
CA TYR A 322 -1.99 9.43 9.06
C TYR A 322 -2.67 9.58 7.71
N LYS A 323 -3.92 9.12 7.62
CA LYS A 323 -4.78 9.31 6.44
C LYS A 323 -5.45 10.67 6.51
N ASN A 324 -5.50 11.38 5.38
CA ASN A 324 -6.20 12.63 5.22
C ASN A 324 -6.87 12.68 3.84
N VAL A 325 -8.18 12.55 3.84
CA VAL A 325 -8.98 12.44 2.61
C VAL A 325 -10.17 13.38 2.68
N PRO A 326 -10.78 13.78 1.56
CA PRO A 326 -12.06 14.47 1.55
C PRO A 326 -13.11 13.70 2.36
N SER A 327 -13.96 14.38 3.11
CA SER A 327 -15.03 13.72 3.89
C SER A 327 -16.08 13.09 2.97
N LYS A 328 -16.34 13.71 1.83
CA LYS A 328 -17.11 13.13 0.74
C LYS A 328 -16.18 12.62 -0.35
N GLY A 329 -16.29 11.35 -0.69
CA GLY A 329 -15.50 10.72 -1.74
C GLY A 329 -16.13 10.95 -3.11
N ILE A 330 -15.36 10.64 -4.18
CA ILE A 330 -15.92 10.48 -5.51
C ILE A 330 -16.61 9.11 -5.52
N GLY A 331 -17.90 9.08 -5.26
CA GLY A 331 -18.72 7.87 -5.30
C GLY A 331 -19.62 7.87 -6.52
N PHE A 332 -20.29 6.75 -6.77
CA PHE A 332 -21.29 6.62 -7.83
C PHE A 332 -22.47 7.62 -7.72
N GLY A 333 -22.69 8.22 -6.55
CA GLY A 333 -23.72 9.24 -6.33
C GLY A 333 -23.31 10.66 -6.72
N LEU A 334 -22.03 10.89 -7.05
CA LEU A 334 -21.48 12.15 -7.56
C LEU A 334 -21.29 12.08 -9.08
N GLN A 335 -22.23 11.50 -9.78
CA GLN A 335 -22.27 11.60 -11.23
C GLN A 335 -22.77 13.00 -11.55
N ASP A 336 -21.83 13.95 -11.65
CA ASP A 336 -22.12 15.19 -12.35
C ASP A 336 -22.47 14.79 -13.78
N PHE A 337 -23.71 15.01 -14.15
CA PHE A 337 -24.09 14.86 -15.53
C PHE A 337 -23.21 15.81 -16.34
N TYR A 338 -22.57 15.32 -17.37
CA TYR A 338 -21.67 16.07 -18.27
C TYR A 338 -22.39 17.18 -19.07
N VAL A 339 -23.38 17.82 -18.44
CA VAL A 339 -24.21 18.86 -19.04
C VAL A 339 -24.32 20.10 -18.15
N PHE A 340 -24.00 20.03 -16.87
CA PHE A 340 -24.06 21.16 -15.96
C PHE A 340 -22.68 21.81 -15.79
N PRO A 341 -22.61 23.17 -15.85
CA PRO A 341 -21.37 23.86 -15.50
C PRO A 341 -20.99 23.64 -14.03
N LEU A 342 -19.71 23.80 -13.71
CA LEU A 342 -19.21 23.65 -12.34
C LEU A 342 -19.30 24.94 -11.54
N TYR A 343 -19.29 26.06 -12.22
CA TYR A 343 -19.24 27.39 -11.63
C TYR A 343 -20.42 28.23 -12.06
N THR A 344 -20.70 29.26 -11.28
CA THR A 344 -21.65 30.33 -11.61
C THR A 344 -21.22 31.07 -12.91
N GLU A 345 -22.07 31.88 -13.50
CA GLU A 345 -21.81 32.59 -14.74
C GLU A 345 -20.52 33.44 -14.70
N ASP A 346 -20.22 34.03 -13.55
CA ASP A 346 -19.01 34.81 -13.33
C ASP A 346 -17.77 33.96 -13.08
N GLY A 347 -17.88 32.61 -12.99
CA GLY A 347 -16.81 31.67 -12.81
C GLY A 347 -16.19 31.65 -11.39
N THR A 348 -16.80 32.34 -10.41
CA THR A 348 -16.17 32.55 -9.10
C THR A 348 -16.66 31.61 -8.01
N LYS A 349 -17.86 31.05 -8.11
CA LYS A 349 -18.52 30.25 -7.08
C LYS A 349 -18.95 28.89 -7.62
N TYR A 350 -19.12 27.92 -6.75
CA TYR A 350 -19.61 26.60 -7.15
C TYR A 350 -21.11 26.65 -7.45
N TYR A 351 -21.47 26.32 -8.67
CA TYR A 351 -22.87 26.27 -9.10
C TYR A 351 -23.63 25.11 -8.43
N ASP A 352 -24.82 25.38 -7.93
CA ASP A 352 -25.76 24.38 -7.41
C ASP A 352 -26.45 23.67 -8.58
N ASN A 353 -25.81 22.63 -9.09
CA ASN A 353 -26.32 21.83 -10.17
C ASN A 353 -27.45 20.88 -9.72
N PHE A 354 -28.04 20.16 -10.64
CA PHE A 354 -29.17 19.26 -10.39
C PHE A 354 -28.83 18.21 -9.29
N GLY A 355 -29.59 18.28 -8.19
CA GLY A 355 -29.39 17.40 -7.02
C GLY A 355 -28.24 17.79 -6.10
N GLY A 356 -27.67 18.99 -6.24
CA GLY A 356 -26.59 19.46 -5.36
C GLY A 356 -25.28 18.68 -5.52
N ASN A 357 -24.99 18.18 -6.71
CA ASN A 357 -23.90 17.19 -6.96
C ASN A 357 -22.61 17.79 -7.53
N ASN A 358 -22.29 19.04 -7.21
CA ASN A 358 -21.04 19.64 -7.67
C ASN A 358 -19.81 18.93 -7.06
N VAL A 359 -19.15 18.10 -7.84
CA VAL A 359 -18.05 17.25 -7.40
C VAL A 359 -16.86 18.05 -6.87
N LEU A 360 -16.56 19.21 -7.46
CA LEU A 360 -15.45 20.06 -6.97
C LEU A 360 -15.78 20.63 -5.60
N ALA A 361 -16.98 21.17 -5.40
CA ALA A 361 -17.43 21.66 -4.10
C ALA A 361 -17.39 20.56 -3.04
N HIS A 362 -17.84 19.36 -3.38
CA HIS A 362 -17.77 18.20 -2.47
C HIS A 362 -16.33 17.83 -2.09
N LEU A 363 -15.40 17.85 -3.02
CA LEU A 363 -14.01 17.46 -2.75
C LEU A 363 -13.24 18.53 -1.97
N THR A 364 -13.55 19.82 -2.20
CA THR A 364 -12.78 20.92 -1.61
C THR A 364 -13.41 21.47 -0.33
N GLU A 365 -14.74 21.56 -0.27
CA GLU A 365 -15.48 22.29 0.78
C GLU A 365 -16.17 21.39 1.81
N ALA A 366 -16.55 20.15 1.47
CA ALA A 366 -17.33 19.27 2.34
C ALA A 366 -16.62 18.84 3.64
N GLY A 367 -15.34 19.18 3.78
CA GLY A 367 -14.56 18.85 4.97
C GLY A 367 -13.61 17.68 4.76
N ARG A 368 -13.13 17.10 5.88
CA ARG A 368 -12.02 16.13 5.84
C ARG A 368 -12.26 14.96 6.78
N THR A 369 -11.90 13.77 6.33
CA THR A 369 -11.72 12.58 7.18
C THR A 369 -10.23 12.39 7.46
N LYS A 370 -9.88 12.39 8.75
CA LYS A 370 -8.51 12.25 9.24
C LYS A 370 -8.44 11.07 10.19
N ASN A 371 -7.73 10.02 9.79
CA ASN A 371 -7.58 8.82 10.58
C ASN A 371 -6.11 8.62 10.93
N LYS A 372 -5.82 8.49 12.21
CA LYS A 372 -4.49 8.24 12.73
C LYS A 372 -4.43 6.83 13.30
N PHE A 373 -3.43 6.08 12.90
CA PHE A 373 -3.12 4.74 13.37
C PHE A 373 -1.70 4.75 13.90
N ASP A 374 -1.53 4.39 15.15
CA ASP A 374 -0.24 4.26 15.82
C ASP A 374 -0.06 2.82 16.29
N SER A 375 1.12 2.27 16.13
CA SER A 375 1.52 1.00 16.73
C SER A 375 2.92 1.12 17.32
N PHE A 376 3.04 0.86 18.60
CA PHE A 376 4.32 0.71 19.30
C PHE A 376 4.54 -0.75 19.64
N ARG A 377 5.73 -1.26 19.33
CA ARG A 377 6.14 -2.64 19.60
C ARG A 377 7.49 -2.67 20.30
N LEU A 378 7.55 -3.47 21.34
CA LEU A 378 8.78 -3.80 22.05
C LEU A 378 8.90 -5.32 22.14
N GLY A 379 9.95 -5.87 21.57
CA GLY A 379 10.27 -7.30 21.61
C GLY A 379 11.62 -7.57 22.24
N GLY A 380 11.69 -8.69 22.92
CA GLY A 380 12.95 -9.21 23.46
C GLY A 380 13.02 -10.72 23.31
N LYS A 381 14.17 -11.24 22.94
CA LYS A 381 14.50 -12.66 22.91
C LYS A 381 15.81 -12.88 23.63
N ILE A 382 15.83 -13.83 24.55
CA ILE A 382 17.05 -14.30 25.21
C ILE A 382 17.30 -15.74 24.82
N ASP A 383 18.51 -16.05 24.39
CA ASP A 383 18.97 -17.39 24.08
C ASP A 383 20.15 -17.73 25.03
N ILE A 384 20.04 -18.85 25.74
CA ILE A 384 21.05 -19.33 26.71
C ILE A 384 21.56 -20.67 26.25
N ASP A 385 22.84 -20.76 25.91
CA ASP A 385 23.54 -22.03 25.62
C ASP A 385 23.89 -22.73 26.95
N LEU A 386 23.40 -23.96 27.13
CA LEU A 386 23.59 -24.69 28.36
C LEU A 386 24.96 -25.42 28.48
N SER A 387 25.80 -25.28 27.47
CA SER A 387 27.16 -25.91 27.51
C SER A 387 28.04 -25.40 28.65
N PHE A 388 27.70 -24.27 29.28
CA PHE A 388 28.38 -23.76 30.46
C PHE A 388 28.19 -24.65 31.71
N LEU A 389 27.09 -25.43 31.76
CA LEU A 389 26.81 -26.34 32.86
C LEU A 389 27.62 -27.63 32.76
N HIS A 390 27.69 -28.21 31.55
CA HIS A 390 28.43 -29.42 31.26
C HIS A 390 28.68 -29.58 29.76
N SER A 391 29.85 -30.12 29.39
CA SER A 391 30.23 -30.31 27.99
C SER A 391 29.28 -31.22 27.18
N SER A 392 28.62 -32.18 27.87
CA SER A 392 27.59 -33.04 27.23
C SER A 392 26.35 -32.30 26.79
N LEU A 393 26.11 -31.08 27.30
CA LEU A 393 24.97 -30.22 26.93
C LEU A 393 25.31 -29.31 25.75
N LYS A 394 26.41 -29.50 25.08
CA LYS A 394 26.79 -28.73 23.90
C LYS A 394 25.74 -28.90 22.81
N GLY A 395 25.21 -27.78 22.34
CA GLY A 395 24.13 -27.74 21.36
C GLY A 395 22.71 -27.71 21.97
N LEU A 396 22.60 -27.80 23.30
CA LEU A 396 21.32 -27.58 24.00
C LEU A 396 21.22 -26.11 24.43
N SER A 397 20.13 -25.44 24.05
CA SER A 397 19.86 -24.06 24.41
C SER A 397 18.44 -23.88 24.92
N ILE A 398 18.25 -22.88 25.77
CA ILE A 398 16.93 -22.40 26.21
C ILE A 398 16.71 -21.02 25.61
N SER A 399 15.56 -20.84 24.99
CA SER A 399 15.14 -19.54 24.42
C SER A 399 13.85 -19.07 25.08
N ALA A 400 13.81 -17.80 25.46
CA ALA A 400 12.60 -17.12 25.89
C ALA A 400 12.37 -15.87 25.03
N LYS A 401 11.13 -15.64 24.61
CA LYS A 401 10.73 -14.48 23.80
C LYS A 401 9.51 -13.80 24.40
N ALA A 402 9.54 -12.49 24.50
CA ALA A 402 8.42 -11.67 24.92
C ALA A 402 8.22 -10.51 23.94
N ASN A 403 6.97 -10.20 23.64
CA ASN A 403 6.59 -9.05 22.84
C ASN A 403 5.47 -8.29 23.54
N VAL A 404 5.59 -6.96 23.57
CA VAL A 404 4.55 -6.03 24.01
C VAL A 404 4.16 -5.17 22.83
N ARG A 405 2.87 -4.98 22.64
CA ARG A 405 2.32 -4.14 21.59
C ARG A 405 1.26 -3.23 22.17
N GLN A 406 1.28 -1.98 21.74
CA GLN A 406 0.27 -1.00 22.04
C GLN A 406 -0.16 -0.29 20.77
N ASP A 407 -1.45 -0.34 20.49
CA ASP A 407 -2.05 0.33 19.34
C ASP A 407 -2.95 1.46 19.79
N HIS A 408 -2.94 2.53 19.02
CA HIS A 408 -3.87 3.63 19.18
C HIS A 408 -4.46 4.01 17.82
N THR A 409 -5.78 4.12 17.76
CA THR A 409 -6.49 4.54 16.55
C THR A 409 -7.39 5.72 16.89
N ASN A 410 -7.26 6.79 16.11
CA ASN A 410 -8.10 7.97 16.22
C ASN A 410 -8.78 8.24 14.87
N TRP A 411 -10.10 8.32 14.88
CA TRP A 411 -10.94 8.58 13.72
C TRP A 411 -11.61 9.93 13.91
N ARG A 412 -11.41 10.83 12.95
CA ARG A 412 -12.02 12.15 12.98
C ARG A 412 -12.53 12.51 11.60
N THR A 413 -13.85 12.69 11.49
CA THR A 413 -14.48 13.25 10.30
C THR A 413 -15.06 14.62 10.66
N ILE A 414 -14.73 15.61 9.86
CA ILE A 414 -15.30 16.94 9.94
C ILE A 414 -16.08 17.12 8.65
N ASN A 415 -17.40 17.12 8.76
CA ASN A 415 -18.29 17.49 7.67
C ASN A 415 -18.57 18.98 7.77
N LYS A 416 -18.55 19.65 6.64
CA LYS A 416 -18.89 21.04 6.51
C LYS A 416 -20.10 21.17 5.60
N THR A 417 -20.99 22.08 5.88
CA THR A 417 -22.03 22.49 4.95
C THR A 417 -21.38 23.15 3.76
N ILE A 418 -21.67 22.63 2.56
CA ILE A 418 -21.17 23.18 1.31
C ILE A 418 -22.11 24.32 0.92
N GLN A 419 -21.57 25.50 0.65
CA GLN A 419 -22.31 26.58 0.05
C GLN A 419 -22.23 26.44 -1.46
N MET A 420 -23.39 26.29 -2.11
CA MET A 420 -23.53 26.32 -3.56
C MET A 420 -24.43 27.48 -3.94
N TYR A 421 -24.37 27.91 -5.18
CA TYR A 421 -24.88 29.19 -5.60
C TYR A 421 -25.71 29.06 -6.86
N ASP A 422 -26.72 29.90 -6.98
CA ASP A 422 -27.49 30.07 -8.21
C ASP A 422 -26.57 30.54 -9.35
N TYR A 423 -26.83 30.04 -10.53
CA TYR A 423 -25.94 30.29 -11.69
C TYR A 423 -25.85 31.78 -12.05
N TYR A 424 -26.96 32.50 -12.05
CA TYR A 424 -27.06 33.90 -12.52
C TYR A 424 -26.87 34.92 -11.40
N THR A 425 -27.55 34.69 -10.28
CA THR A 425 -27.57 35.68 -9.19
C THR A 425 -26.34 35.57 -8.30
N GLY A 426 -25.69 34.40 -8.31
CA GLY A 426 -24.60 34.11 -7.36
C GLY A 426 -25.04 34.13 -5.90
N GLU A 427 -26.36 34.06 -5.63
CA GLU A 427 -26.90 33.92 -4.27
C GLU A 427 -26.81 32.48 -3.77
N VAL A 428 -26.68 32.32 -2.46
CA VAL A 428 -26.59 30.99 -1.85
C VAL A 428 -27.93 30.27 -2.01
N THR A 429 -27.88 29.09 -2.62
CA THR A 429 -29.01 28.16 -2.66
C THR A 429 -29.02 27.32 -1.40
N ASN A 430 -30.17 27.10 -0.77
CA ASN A 430 -30.30 26.37 0.51
C ASN A 430 -30.20 24.85 0.36
N ASN A 431 -29.71 24.32 -0.76
CA ASN A 431 -29.74 22.90 -1.07
C ASN A 431 -28.48 22.12 -0.69
N ALA A 432 -27.52 22.74 -0.02
CA ALA A 432 -26.31 22.07 0.45
C ALA A 432 -26.63 21.10 1.59
N GLN A 433 -27.06 19.89 1.28
CA GLN A 433 -27.17 18.81 2.26
C GLN A 433 -25.79 18.28 2.61
N THR A 434 -25.50 18.29 3.91
CA THR A 434 -24.31 17.66 4.52
C THR A 434 -24.38 16.14 4.53
#